data_f2ee2c5da2bf89ccc20b32545c357be6
#
_entry.id   f2ee2c5da2bf89ccc20b32545c357be6
#
_cell.length_a   1.000
_cell.length_b   1.000
_cell.length_c   1.000
_cell.angle_alpha   90.00
_cell.angle_beta   90.00
_cell.angle_gamma   90.00
#
_symmetry.space_group_name_H-M   'P 1'
#
loop_
_entity.id
_entity.type
_entity.pdbx_description
1 polymer ?
#
loop_
_entity_poly.entity_id
_entity_poly.type
_entity_poly.pdbx_seq_one_letter_code
_entity_poly.pdbx_strand_id
1 'polypeptide(L)'
;MANTVNTLSFDAIIVGGGGAGMRAALQLAQGGHKTAVITKVFPTRSHTVSAQGGITCAIASADPNDDWRWHMYDTVKGSDYIGDQDAIEYMCSVGPEAVFELEHMGLPFSRTEQGRIYQRPFGGQSKDFGKGGQAARTCAAA
;
A
#
# COMPACT_ATOMS: atom_id res chain seq x y z
N MET A 1 -32.26 -16.67 -31.88
CA MET A 1 -30.81 -16.48 -32.11
C MET A 1 -30.09 -17.22 -30.99
N ALA A 2 -29.23 -18.18 -31.29
CA ALA A 2 -28.44 -18.88 -30.28
C ALA A 2 -27.37 -17.92 -29.74
N ASN A 3 -27.32 -17.70 -28.42
CA ASN A 3 -26.26 -16.90 -27.80
C ASN A 3 -24.94 -17.67 -27.93
N THR A 4 -23.99 -17.13 -28.67
CA THR A 4 -22.64 -17.69 -28.76
C THR A 4 -21.92 -17.37 -27.47
N VAL A 5 -21.55 -18.39 -26.71
CA VAL A 5 -20.73 -18.23 -25.48
C VAL A 5 -19.27 -18.31 -25.87
N ASN A 6 -18.50 -17.24 -25.59
CA ASN A 6 -17.06 -17.24 -25.76
C ASN A 6 -16.40 -17.70 -24.46
N THR A 7 -15.61 -18.75 -24.53
CA THR A 7 -14.85 -19.27 -23.38
C THR A 7 -13.38 -18.86 -23.51
N LEU A 8 -12.85 -18.24 -22.44
CA LEU A 8 -11.44 -17.87 -22.32
C LEU A 8 -10.82 -18.66 -21.16
N SER A 9 -9.58 -19.10 -21.32
CA SER A 9 -8.85 -19.86 -20.31
C SER A 9 -7.66 -19.05 -19.77
N PHE A 10 -7.50 -19.03 -18.46
CA PHE A 10 -6.43 -18.37 -17.73
C PHE A 10 -5.92 -19.28 -16.61
N ASP A 11 -4.66 -19.09 -16.20
CA ASP A 11 -4.08 -19.82 -15.06
C ASP A 11 -4.61 -19.26 -13.73
N ALA A 12 -4.89 -17.94 -13.70
CA ALA A 12 -5.44 -17.27 -12.54
C ALA A 12 -6.47 -16.21 -12.92
N ILE A 13 -7.49 -16.06 -12.08
CA ILE A 13 -8.49 -14.99 -12.18
C ILE A 13 -8.50 -14.20 -10.88
N ILE A 14 -8.33 -12.88 -11.00
CA ILE A 14 -8.39 -11.95 -9.88
C ILE A 14 -9.69 -11.15 -9.99
N VAL A 15 -10.45 -11.09 -8.91
CA VAL A 15 -11.68 -10.32 -8.83
C VAL A 15 -11.40 -9.04 -8.05
N GLY A 16 -11.35 -7.91 -8.75
CA GLY A 16 -11.08 -6.59 -8.23
C GLY A 16 -9.79 -5.98 -8.79
N GLY A 17 -9.89 -4.80 -9.42
CA GLY A 17 -8.78 -4.06 -10.03
C GLY A 17 -8.28 -2.88 -9.18
N GLY A 18 -8.38 -2.96 -7.84
CA GLY A 18 -7.75 -2.03 -6.92
C GLY A 18 -6.27 -2.35 -6.67
N GLY A 19 -5.62 -1.67 -5.74
CA GLY A 19 -4.19 -1.84 -5.45
C GLY A 19 -3.79 -3.29 -5.15
N ALA A 20 -4.56 -3.98 -4.30
CA ALA A 20 -4.30 -5.37 -3.96
C ALA A 20 -4.41 -6.31 -5.17
N GLY A 21 -5.48 -6.16 -5.97
CA GLY A 21 -5.69 -7.00 -7.16
C GLY A 21 -4.64 -6.74 -8.24
N MET A 22 -4.27 -5.49 -8.46
CA MET A 22 -3.22 -5.14 -9.43
C MET A 22 -1.84 -5.63 -8.98
N ARG A 23 -1.54 -5.58 -7.67
CA ARG A 23 -0.30 -6.16 -7.12
C ARG A 23 -0.24 -7.67 -7.32
N ALA A 24 -1.35 -8.37 -7.03
CA ALA A 24 -1.44 -9.81 -7.25
C ALA A 24 -1.29 -10.17 -8.74
N ALA A 25 -1.92 -9.40 -9.64
CA ALA A 25 -1.80 -9.59 -11.08
C ALA A 25 -0.35 -9.43 -11.56
N LEU A 26 0.34 -8.40 -11.07
CA LEU A 26 1.75 -8.16 -11.39
C LEU A 26 2.63 -9.34 -10.96
N GLN A 27 2.45 -9.80 -9.72
CA GLN A 27 3.20 -10.94 -9.17
C GLN A 27 3.00 -12.22 -9.98
N LEU A 28 1.76 -12.53 -10.34
CA LEU A 28 1.43 -13.70 -11.16
C LEU A 28 2.02 -13.58 -12.57
N ALA A 29 1.91 -12.40 -13.18
CA ALA A 29 2.47 -12.16 -14.51
C ALA A 29 4.00 -12.27 -14.53
N GLN A 30 4.68 -11.77 -13.49
CA GLN A 30 6.13 -11.95 -13.30
C GLN A 30 6.51 -13.44 -13.14
N GLY A 31 5.64 -14.23 -12.54
CA GLY A 31 5.77 -15.69 -12.45
C GLY A 31 5.45 -16.43 -13.74
N GLY A 32 5.12 -15.73 -14.84
CA GLY A 32 4.81 -16.32 -16.13
C GLY A 32 3.38 -16.86 -16.28
N HIS A 33 2.49 -16.56 -15.34
CA HIS A 33 1.10 -17.03 -15.37
C HIS A 33 0.22 -16.12 -16.23
N LYS A 34 -0.61 -16.72 -17.08
CA LYS A 34 -1.65 -16.03 -17.85
C LYS A 34 -2.78 -15.63 -16.90
N THR A 35 -2.86 -14.35 -16.58
CA THR A 35 -3.75 -13.84 -15.54
C THR A 35 -4.84 -12.93 -16.13
N ALA A 36 -6.09 -13.08 -15.66
CA ALA A 36 -7.17 -12.16 -15.93
C ALA A 36 -7.55 -11.38 -14.68
N VAL A 37 -7.82 -10.08 -14.83
CA VAL A 37 -8.39 -9.25 -13.79
C VAL A 37 -9.80 -8.87 -14.17
N ILE A 38 -10.78 -9.29 -13.38
CA ILE A 38 -12.19 -8.93 -13.55
C ILE A 38 -12.51 -7.80 -12.58
N THR A 39 -12.93 -6.66 -13.09
CA THR A 39 -13.19 -5.48 -12.28
C THR A 39 -14.48 -4.79 -12.69
N LYS A 40 -15.21 -4.24 -11.71
CA LYS A 40 -16.43 -3.48 -11.94
C LYS A 40 -16.16 -2.12 -12.58
N VAL A 41 -15.05 -1.48 -12.19
CA VAL A 41 -14.64 -0.16 -12.67
C VAL A 41 -13.24 -0.24 -13.26
N PHE A 42 -12.91 0.71 -14.12
CA PHE A 42 -11.55 0.81 -14.65
C PHE A 42 -10.54 0.97 -13.50
N PRO A 43 -9.34 0.35 -13.54
CA PRO A 43 -8.39 0.37 -12.42
C PRO A 43 -8.07 1.78 -11.91
N THR A 44 -7.99 2.79 -12.79
CA THR A 44 -7.76 4.19 -12.42
C THR A 44 -8.94 4.86 -11.71
N ARG A 45 -10.04 4.14 -11.50
CA ARG A 45 -11.23 4.56 -10.74
C ARG A 45 -11.37 3.81 -9.42
N SER A 46 -10.37 3.05 -9.02
CA SER A 46 -10.36 2.32 -7.74
C SER A 46 -10.21 3.27 -6.55
N HIS A 47 -10.60 2.83 -5.37
CA HIS A 47 -10.37 3.57 -4.12
C HIS A 47 -8.89 3.82 -3.85
N THR A 48 -8.01 2.91 -4.27
CA THR A 48 -6.55 3.11 -4.16
C THR A 48 -6.10 4.36 -4.91
N VAL A 49 -6.59 4.58 -6.12
CA VAL A 49 -6.27 5.78 -6.92
C VAL A 49 -6.96 7.03 -6.38
N SER A 50 -8.17 6.87 -5.82
CA SER A 50 -8.95 7.98 -5.26
C SER A 50 -8.43 8.45 -3.90
N ALA A 51 -7.57 7.67 -3.24
CA ALA A 51 -6.99 8.04 -1.96
C ALA A 51 -6.01 9.21 -2.11
N GLN A 52 -6.17 10.23 -1.27
CA GLN A 52 -5.35 11.46 -1.30
C GLN A 52 -4.38 11.56 -0.13
N GLY A 53 -4.45 10.62 0.82
CA GLY A 53 -3.64 10.64 2.04
C GLY A 53 -2.15 10.39 1.78
N GLY A 54 -1.82 9.54 0.85
CA GLY A 54 -0.51 8.96 0.66
C GLY A 54 -0.41 7.55 1.25
N ILE A 55 0.78 7.01 1.29
CA ILE A 55 1.07 5.68 1.83
C ILE A 55 1.77 5.83 3.18
N THR A 56 1.15 5.37 4.25
CA THR A 56 1.74 5.41 5.60
C THR A 56 2.75 4.29 5.75
N CYS A 57 4.02 4.65 5.97
CA CYS A 57 5.12 3.69 6.11
C CYS A 57 6.32 4.30 6.84
N ALA A 58 6.92 3.55 7.74
CA ALA A 58 8.08 4.00 8.52
C ALA A 58 9.38 3.87 7.71
N ILE A 59 9.58 4.75 6.72
CA ILE A 59 10.81 4.78 5.89
C ILE A 59 11.90 5.69 6.46
N ALA A 60 11.69 6.24 7.65
CA ALA A 60 12.65 7.11 8.35
C ALA A 60 13.15 8.33 7.55
N SER A 61 12.35 8.84 6.61
CA SER A 61 12.72 9.99 5.78
C SER A 61 12.57 11.31 6.53
N ALA A 62 11.47 11.49 7.25
CA ALA A 62 11.20 12.70 8.06
C ALA A 62 11.85 12.63 9.45
N ASP A 63 11.89 11.47 10.05
CA ASP A 63 12.49 11.20 11.36
C ASP A 63 13.37 9.95 11.27
N PRO A 64 14.69 10.07 11.41
CA PRO A 64 15.60 8.93 11.29
C PRO A 64 15.40 7.85 12.35
N ASN A 65 14.68 8.16 13.44
CA ASN A 65 14.36 7.22 14.51
C ASN A 65 12.99 6.56 14.33
N ASP A 66 12.21 6.91 13.27
CA ASP A 66 10.91 6.31 13.04
C ASP A 66 11.05 4.81 12.77
N ASP A 67 10.22 4.00 13.44
CA ASP A 67 10.32 2.55 13.45
C ASP A 67 8.97 1.93 13.08
N TRP A 68 9.00 0.88 12.26
CA TRP A 68 7.79 0.16 11.85
C TRP A 68 7.03 -0.46 13.04
N ARG A 69 7.68 -0.72 14.18
CA ARG A 69 7.03 -1.21 15.40
C ARG A 69 6.12 -0.15 16.03
N TRP A 70 6.47 1.12 15.91
CA TRP A 70 5.59 2.21 16.31
C TRP A 70 4.37 2.30 15.38
N HIS A 71 4.58 2.09 14.08
CA HIS A 71 3.50 2.01 13.11
C HIS A 71 2.57 0.82 13.40
N MET A 72 3.13 -0.36 13.69
CA MET A 72 2.38 -1.53 14.12
C MET A 72 1.54 -1.24 15.37
N TYR A 73 2.16 -0.64 16.40
CA TYR A 73 1.45 -0.25 17.63
C TYR A 73 0.24 0.64 17.34
N ASP A 74 0.42 1.70 16.55
CA ASP A 74 -0.66 2.60 16.16
C ASP A 74 -1.76 1.89 15.39
N THR A 75 -1.39 0.96 14.50
CA THR A 75 -2.34 0.22 13.68
C THR A 75 -3.16 -0.77 14.50
N VAL A 76 -2.52 -1.52 15.41
CA VAL A 76 -3.20 -2.44 16.34
C VAL A 76 -4.17 -1.67 17.23
N LYS A 77 -3.71 -0.55 17.81
CA LYS A 77 -4.55 0.31 18.65
C LYS A 77 -5.69 0.96 17.84
N GLY A 78 -5.40 1.45 16.65
CA GLY A 78 -6.40 2.09 15.77
C GLY A 78 -7.46 1.13 15.23
N SER A 79 -7.19 -0.18 15.22
CA SER A 79 -8.15 -1.22 14.90
C SER A 79 -8.92 -1.74 16.12
N ASP A 80 -8.88 -1.03 17.24
CA ASP A 80 -9.49 -1.47 18.52
C ASP A 80 -9.07 -2.89 18.97
N TYR A 81 -7.87 -3.31 18.62
CA TYR A 81 -7.27 -4.62 18.90
C TYR A 81 -8.01 -5.81 18.25
N ILE A 82 -8.91 -5.57 17.30
CA ILE A 82 -9.66 -6.63 16.59
C ILE A 82 -9.02 -7.01 15.24
N GLY A 83 -8.02 -6.25 14.80
CA GLY A 83 -7.25 -6.57 13.59
C GLY A 83 -6.40 -7.82 13.78
N ASP A 84 -6.14 -8.55 12.69
CA ASP A 84 -5.17 -9.64 12.67
C ASP A 84 -3.76 -9.07 12.88
N GLN A 85 -3.19 -9.36 14.04
CA GLN A 85 -1.94 -8.74 14.48
C GLN A 85 -0.72 -9.26 13.68
N ASP A 86 -0.74 -10.51 13.23
CA ASP A 86 0.32 -11.08 12.38
C ASP A 86 0.31 -10.41 11.01
N ALA A 87 -0.87 -10.18 10.44
CA ALA A 87 -1.02 -9.44 9.18
C ALA A 87 -0.59 -7.97 9.32
N ILE A 88 -0.89 -7.33 10.45
CA ILE A 88 -0.48 -5.95 10.75
C ILE A 88 1.04 -5.88 10.90
N GLU A 89 1.65 -6.80 11.63
CA GLU A 89 3.11 -6.89 11.78
C GLU A 89 3.80 -7.03 10.42
N TYR A 90 3.33 -8.00 9.62
CA TYR A 90 3.85 -8.21 8.27
C TYR A 90 3.72 -6.94 7.42
N MET A 91 2.54 -6.33 7.36
CA MET A 91 2.30 -5.10 6.60
C MET A 91 3.24 -3.96 7.02
N CYS A 92 3.39 -3.73 8.32
CA CYS A 92 4.21 -2.64 8.83
C CYS A 92 5.71 -2.87 8.62
N SER A 93 6.16 -4.12 8.79
CA SER A 93 7.59 -4.48 8.66
C SER A 93 8.08 -4.46 7.20
N VAL A 94 7.26 -4.93 6.24
CA VAL A 94 7.63 -4.95 4.81
C VAL A 94 7.23 -3.67 4.06
N GLY A 95 6.42 -2.82 4.68
CA GLY A 95 5.92 -1.60 4.07
C GLY A 95 7.01 -0.68 3.49
N PRO A 96 8.15 -0.45 4.16
CA PRO A 96 9.26 0.31 3.60
C PRO A 96 9.74 -0.19 2.25
N GLU A 97 9.90 -1.51 2.09
CA GLU A 97 10.30 -2.12 0.81
C GLU A 97 9.27 -1.87 -0.28
N ALA A 98 7.96 -2.00 0.06
CA ALA A 98 6.87 -1.74 -0.87
C ALA A 98 6.85 -0.28 -1.37
N VAL A 99 7.16 0.68 -0.51
CA VAL A 99 7.25 2.11 -0.90
C VAL A 99 8.39 2.33 -1.88
N PHE A 100 9.58 1.78 -1.62
CA PHE A 100 10.72 1.91 -2.53
C PHE A 100 10.49 1.14 -3.84
N GLU A 101 9.83 0.00 -3.81
CA GLU A 101 9.44 -0.72 -5.03
C GLU A 101 8.51 0.12 -5.90
N LEU A 102 7.49 0.75 -5.32
CA LEU A 102 6.59 1.66 -6.04
C LEU A 102 7.34 2.87 -6.61
N GLU A 103 8.30 3.42 -5.87
CA GLU A 103 9.18 4.48 -6.36
C GLU A 103 9.96 4.03 -7.60
N HIS A 104 10.59 2.86 -7.55
CA HIS A 104 11.33 2.28 -8.67
C HIS A 104 10.44 1.96 -9.87
N MET A 105 9.15 1.68 -9.65
CA MET A 105 8.15 1.53 -10.71
C MET A 105 7.71 2.88 -11.31
N GLY A 106 8.18 4.00 -10.77
CA GLY A 106 7.90 5.34 -11.28
C GLY A 106 6.79 6.09 -10.55
N LEU A 107 6.35 5.65 -9.36
CA LEU A 107 5.41 6.45 -8.56
C LEU A 107 6.08 7.77 -8.12
N PRO A 108 5.55 8.95 -8.52
CA PRO A 108 6.20 10.23 -8.30
C PRO A 108 5.93 10.75 -6.89
N PHE A 109 6.57 10.16 -5.89
CA PHE A 109 6.52 10.70 -4.53
C PHE A 109 7.04 12.13 -4.47
N SER A 110 6.39 12.98 -3.71
CA SER A 110 6.87 14.31 -3.36
C SER A 110 8.23 14.21 -2.65
N ARG A 111 9.11 15.20 -2.89
CA ARG A 111 10.48 15.19 -2.36
C ARG A 111 10.71 16.34 -1.40
N THR A 112 11.59 16.10 -0.43
CA THR A 112 12.20 17.16 0.38
C THR A 112 13.30 17.87 -0.45
N GLU A 113 13.79 19.01 0.04
CA GLU A 113 14.92 19.71 -0.57
C GLU A 113 16.19 18.84 -0.69
N GLN A 114 16.34 17.85 0.20
CA GLN A 114 17.45 16.88 0.20
C GLN A 114 17.19 15.69 -0.72
N GLY A 115 16.11 15.68 -1.50
CA GLY A 115 15.75 14.62 -2.43
C GLY A 115 15.13 13.35 -1.81
N ARG A 116 14.87 13.35 -0.50
CA ARG A 116 14.20 12.23 0.19
C ARG A 116 12.70 12.23 -0.11
N ILE A 117 12.05 11.07 -0.01
CA ILE A 117 10.58 10.98 -0.08
C ILE A 117 9.99 11.83 1.05
N TYR A 118 9.10 12.76 0.69
CA TYR A 118 8.43 13.61 1.66
C TYR A 118 7.42 12.79 2.47
N GLN A 119 7.52 12.87 3.78
CA GLN A 119 6.59 12.27 4.72
C GLN A 119 5.87 13.36 5.51
N ARG A 120 4.56 13.25 5.59
CA ARG A 120 3.72 14.19 6.35
C ARG A 120 3.11 13.51 7.58
N PRO A 121 2.77 14.29 8.63
CA PRO A 121 1.97 13.78 9.73
C PRO A 121 0.57 13.41 9.25
N PHE A 122 0.01 12.38 9.85
CA PHE A 122 -1.36 11.96 9.63
C PHE A 122 -1.98 11.54 10.96
N GLY A 123 -3.32 11.68 11.11
CA GLY A 123 -4.02 11.36 12.35
C GLY A 123 -3.77 9.92 12.81
N GLY A 124 -3.62 9.71 14.11
CA GLY A 124 -3.38 8.40 14.70
C GLY A 124 -1.95 7.88 14.62
N GLN A 125 -1.02 8.62 14.01
CA GLN A 125 0.39 8.24 13.93
C GLN A 125 1.17 8.81 15.11
N SER A 126 1.83 7.94 15.88
CA SER A 126 2.58 8.35 17.08
C SER A 126 4.01 7.81 17.07
N LYS A 127 4.87 8.42 17.89
CA LYS A 127 6.23 7.97 18.17
C LYS A 127 6.27 7.22 19.48
N ASP A 128 7.29 6.41 19.66
CA ASP A 128 7.59 5.72 20.93
C ASP A 128 6.33 5.08 21.56
N PHE A 129 5.62 4.26 20.78
CA PHE A 129 4.43 3.54 21.26
C PHE A 129 3.39 4.47 21.93
N GLY A 130 3.12 5.60 21.30
CA GLY A 130 2.14 6.58 21.78
C GLY A 130 2.66 7.59 22.81
N LYS A 131 3.93 7.53 23.20
CA LYS A 131 4.51 8.41 24.23
C LYS A 131 5.22 9.63 23.64
N GLY A 132 5.71 9.56 22.40
CA GLY A 132 6.62 10.54 21.79
C GLY A 132 5.96 11.60 20.91
N GLY A 133 4.65 11.80 20.97
CA GLY A 133 3.92 12.75 20.14
C GLY A 133 3.66 12.23 18.72
N GLN A 134 3.27 13.14 17.80
CA GLN A 134 2.86 12.77 16.44
C GLN A 134 4.06 12.40 15.56
N ALA A 135 3.91 11.30 14.82
CA ALA A 135 4.86 10.88 13.79
C ALA A 135 4.47 11.41 12.40
N ALA A 136 5.48 11.61 11.56
CA ALA A 136 5.33 11.95 10.15
C ALA A 136 5.84 10.78 9.31
N ARG A 137 4.96 9.83 8.98
CA ARG A 137 5.33 8.63 8.21
C ARG A 137 4.46 8.39 6.98
N THR A 138 3.58 9.33 6.61
CA THR A 138 2.75 9.20 5.41
C THR A 138 3.50 9.74 4.20
N CYS A 139 3.94 8.83 3.33
CA CYS A 139 4.62 9.16 2.09
C CYS A 139 3.62 9.77 1.11
N ALA A 140 3.81 11.04 0.77
CA ALA A 140 2.91 11.77 -0.11
C ALA A 140 3.34 11.61 -1.58
N ALA A 141 2.38 11.35 -2.47
CA ALA A 141 2.53 11.50 -3.91
C ALA A 141 1.68 12.70 -4.37
N ALA A 142 2.22 13.50 -5.28
CA ALA A 142 1.52 14.66 -5.86
C ALA A 142 0.60 14.24 -7.01
#